data_922c08c607e74b4642b825e22a05ebab
#
_entry.id   922c08c607e74b4642b825e22a05ebab
#
_cell.length_a   1.000
_cell.length_b   1.000
_cell.length_c   1.000
_cell.angle_alpha   90.00
_cell.angle_beta   90.00
_cell.angle_gamma   90.00
#
_symmetry.space_group_name_H-M   'P 1'
#
loop_
_entity.id
_entity.type
_entity.pdbx_description
1 polymer ?
#
loop_
_entity_poly.entity_id
_entity_poly.type
_entity_poly.pdbx_seq_one_letter_code
_entity_poly.pdbx_strand_id
1 'polypeptide(L)'
;MNESRRSVPFSITLLTLMALIVLPLATALLWLGWRAVDHLEQRSVGQRMAALESAVEGFLTTGLRVVVAVGATLAEAPSFTPDAGPDADPERLRQFVAVLTRYPAMAAVYVGYEDGHFLYAGRPETFSVDQRLEFDAPDGPCIILRKVEGEGTARRETWWFEMPDGTRSPPRSRPLAYDPRIRPCFNRHNPLRFLQLPFACRHQK
;
A
#
# COMPACT_ATOMS: atom_id res chain seq x y z
N MET A 1 -58.32 62.54 40.45
CA MET A 1 -57.48 61.45 39.97
C MET A 1 -56.91 61.90 38.63
N ASN A 2 -55.59 62.21 38.60
CA ASN A 2 -54.95 62.81 37.44
C ASN A 2 -54.11 61.67 36.75
N GLU A 3 -54.66 61.06 35.70
CA GLU A 3 -53.90 60.09 34.89
C GLU A 3 -52.92 60.86 34.04
N SER A 4 -51.69 60.88 34.49
CA SER A 4 -50.52 61.30 33.70
C SER A 4 -50.29 60.31 32.54
N ARG A 5 -50.89 60.61 31.36
CA ARG A 5 -50.58 59.95 30.12
C ARG A 5 -49.10 60.23 29.77
N ARG A 6 -48.21 59.30 30.07
CA ARG A 6 -46.83 59.34 29.61
C ARG A 6 -46.80 59.16 28.07
N SER A 7 -46.65 60.26 27.35
CA SER A 7 -46.42 60.22 25.90
C SER A 7 -45.08 59.70 25.66
N VAL A 8 -44.98 58.49 25.10
CA VAL A 8 -43.68 57.87 24.62
C VAL A 8 -43.22 58.71 23.43
N PRO A 9 -42.00 59.26 23.46
CA PRO A 9 -41.52 60.07 22.36
C PRO A 9 -41.49 59.24 21.05
N PHE A 10 -42.01 59.86 19.99
CA PHE A 10 -42.17 59.25 18.64
C PHE A 10 -40.89 58.54 18.13
N SER A 11 -39.68 59.03 18.43
CA SER A 11 -38.41 58.48 18.11
C SER A 11 -38.14 57.09 18.74
N ILE A 12 -38.63 56.88 19.99
CA ILE A 12 -38.52 55.59 20.69
C ILE A 12 -39.38 54.52 20.01
N THR A 13 -40.63 54.92 19.66
CA THR A 13 -41.59 54.04 19.00
C THR A 13 -41.06 53.59 17.59
N LEU A 14 -40.45 54.51 16.85
CA LEU A 14 -39.89 54.24 15.54
C LEU A 14 -38.69 53.34 15.66
N LEU A 15 -37.75 53.53 16.61
CA LEU A 15 -36.61 52.72 16.88
C LEU A 15 -36.99 51.29 17.29
N THR A 16 -37.99 51.14 18.16
CA THR A 16 -38.46 49.80 18.57
C THR A 16 -39.11 49.05 17.42
N LEU A 17 -39.88 49.73 16.56
CA LEU A 17 -40.47 49.12 15.37
C LEU A 17 -39.41 48.68 14.36
N MET A 18 -38.41 49.53 14.12
CA MET A 18 -37.25 49.17 13.25
C MET A 18 -36.47 47.98 13.80
N ALA A 19 -36.17 47.96 15.10
CA ALA A 19 -35.46 46.83 15.72
C ALA A 19 -36.28 45.54 15.64
N LEU A 20 -37.60 45.60 15.80
CA LEU A 20 -38.47 44.43 15.74
C LEU A 20 -38.56 43.79 14.35
N ILE A 21 -38.29 44.54 13.27
CA ILE A 21 -38.28 44.05 11.89
C ILE A 21 -36.88 43.64 11.47
N VAL A 22 -35.87 44.46 11.77
CA VAL A 22 -34.49 44.23 11.28
C VAL A 22 -33.81 43.06 11.99
N LEU A 23 -34.03 42.91 13.30
CA LEU A 23 -33.38 41.86 14.08
C LEU A 23 -33.79 40.42 13.66
N PRO A 24 -35.09 40.11 13.51
CA PRO A 24 -35.51 38.80 13.03
C PRO A 24 -35.11 38.55 11.57
N LEU A 25 -35.10 39.58 10.71
CA LEU A 25 -34.64 39.45 9.33
C LEU A 25 -33.14 39.13 9.26
N ALA A 26 -32.31 39.81 10.04
CA ALA A 26 -30.88 39.57 10.13
C ALA A 26 -30.57 38.17 10.69
N THR A 27 -31.30 37.74 11.74
CA THR A 27 -31.14 36.38 12.29
C THR A 27 -31.58 35.31 11.31
N ALA A 28 -32.63 35.52 10.55
CA ALA A 28 -33.08 34.57 9.51
C ALA A 28 -32.08 34.46 8.37
N LEU A 29 -31.48 35.57 7.91
CA LEU A 29 -30.44 35.57 6.88
C LEU A 29 -29.16 34.89 7.35
N LEU A 30 -28.74 35.14 8.59
CA LEU A 30 -27.55 34.44 9.16
C LEU A 30 -27.82 32.96 9.31
N TRP A 31 -28.99 32.54 9.75
CA TRP A 31 -29.34 31.13 9.86
C TRP A 31 -29.40 30.42 8.51
N LEU A 32 -29.99 31.05 7.49
CA LEU A 32 -30.01 30.55 6.12
C LEU A 32 -28.60 30.46 5.53
N GLY A 33 -27.75 31.46 5.76
CA GLY A 33 -26.35 31.46 5.33
C GLY A 33 -25.57 30.32 5.96
N TRP A 34 -25.68 30.10 7.27
CA TRP A 34 -25.02 28.99 7.95
C TRP A 34 -25.50 27.65 7.42
N ARG A 35 -26.79 27.45 7.26
CA ARG A 35 -27.35 26.21 6.72
C ARG A 35 -26.89 25.91 5.29
N ALA A 36 -26.73 26.94 4.47
CA ALA A 36 -26.21 26.80 3.11
C ALA A 36 -24.73 26.38 3.10
N VAL A 37 -23.91 26.93 3.97
CA VAL A 37 -22.50 26.58 4.14
C VAL A 37 -22.34 25.13 4.61
N ASP A 38 -23.10 24.73 5.62
CA ASP A 38 -23.05 23.37 6.19
C ASP A 38 -23.41 22.30 5.13
N HIS A 39 -24.43 22.58 4.31
CA HIS A 39 -24.80 21.71 3.19
C HIS A 39 -23.74 21.64 2.08
N LEU A 40 -23.03 22.72 1.81
CA LEU A 40 -21.95 22.74 0.81
C LEU A 40 -20.72 21.98 1.29
N GLU A 41 -20.34 22.13 2.56
CA GLU A 41 -19.23 21.37 3.15
C GLU A 41 -19.50 19.86 3.13
N GLN A 42 -20.66 19.41 3.58
CA GLN A 42 -21.01 17.99 3.60
C GLN A 42 -20.99 17.37 2.18
N ARG A 43 -21.50 18.10 1.17
CA ARG A 43 -21.46 17.64 -0.22
C ARG A 43 -20.04 17.57 -0.78
N SER A 44 -19.19 18.55 -0.47
CA SER A 44 -17.81 18.57 -0.96
C SER A 44 -16.96 17.46 -0.34
N VAL A 45 -17.13 17.17 0.94
CA VAL A 45 -16.47 16.06 1.64
C VAL A 45 -16.92 14.72 1.07
N GLY A 46 -18.23 14.53 0.89
CA GLY A 46 -18.77 13.29 0.31
C GLY A 46 -18.26 13.02 -1.12
N GLN A 47 -18.21 14.05 -1.96
CA GLN A 47 -17.66 13.92 -3.33
C GLN A 47 -16.17 13.61 -3.34
N ARG A 48 -15.38 14.23 -2.46
CA ARG A 48 -13.94 13.94 -2.35
C ARG A 48 -13.68 12.53 -1.86
N MET A 49 -14.46 12.05 -0.88
CA MET A 49 -14.37 10.68 -0.37
C MET A 49 -14.73 9.66 -1.45
N ALA A 50 -15.82 9.87 -2.18
CA ALA A 50 -16.22 8.98 -3.29
C ALA A 50 -15.17 8.97 -4.42
N ALA A 51 -14.57 10.12 -4.73
CA ALA A 51 -13.49 10.20 -5.73
C ALA A 51 -12.22 9.47 -5.28
N LEU A 52 -11.84 9.60 -3.99
CA LEU A 52 -10.73 8.86 -3.39
C LEU A 52 -10.99 7.34 -3.39
N GLU A 53 -12.18 6.92 -2.98
CA GLU A 53 -12.59 5.52 -2.98
C GLU A 53 -12.48 4.91 -4.40
N SER A 54 -13.04 5.58 -5.39
CA SER A 54 -12.96 5.16 -6.80
C SER A 54 -11.52 5.13 -7.31
N ALA A 55 -10.68 6.11 -6.94
CA ALA A 55 -9.27 6.14 -7.32
C ALA A 55 -8.49 4.99 -6.67
N VAL A 56 -8.72 4.71 -5.39
CA VAL A 56 -8.10 3.60 -4.66
C VAL A 56 -8.54 2.26 -5.25
N GLU A 57 -9.83 2.08 -5.51
CA GLU A 57 -10.37 0.86 -6.11
C GLU A 57 -9.79 0.62 -7.51
N GLY A 58 -9.72 1.67 -8.35
CA GLY A 58 -9.09 1.61 -9.67
C GLY A 58 -7.61 1.25 -9.60
N PHE A 59 -6.88 1.85 -8.68
CA PHE A 59 -5.46 1.56 -8.45
C PHE A 59 -5.24 0.13 -8.01
N LEU A 60 -6.01 -0.35 -7.02
CA LEU A 60 -5.92 -1.72 -6.51
C LEU A 60 -6.28 -2.74 -7.59
N THR A 61 -7.37 -2.50 -8.32
CA THR A 61 -7.83 -3.42 -9.37
C THR A 61 -6.80 -3.52 -10.51
N THR A 62 -6.24 -2.39 -10.96
CA THR A 62 -5.24 -2.36 -12.02
C THR A 62 -3.92 -2.99 -11.55
N GLY A 63 -3.47 -2.65 -10.35
CA GLY A 63 -2.25 -3.23 -9.74
C GLY A 63 -2.35 -4.75 -9.58
N LEU A 64 -3.48 -5.23 -9.06
CA LEU A 64 -3.73 -6.68 -8.90
C LEU A 64 -3.75 -7.41 -10.23
N ARG A 65 -4.36 -6.84 -11.27
CA ARG A 65 -4.38 -7.47 -12.61
C ARG A 65 -2.96 -7.64 -13.17
N VAL A 66 -2.09 -6.65 -13.02
CA VAL A 66 -0.69 -6.75 -13.45
C VAL A 66 0.03 -7.85 -12.69
N VAL A 67 -0.13 -7.91 -11.37
CA VAL A 67 0.49 -8.93 -10.53
C VAL A 67 0.04 -10.33 -10.94
N VAL A 68 -1.26 -10.54 -11.14
CA VAL A 68 -1.82 -11.83 -11.57
C VAL A 68 -1.31 -12.21 -12.96
N ALA A 69 -1.29 -11.28 -13.91
CA ALA A 69 -0.80 -11.53 -15.26
C ALA A 69 0.68 -11.92 -15.28
N VAL A 70 1.52 -11.18 -14.54
CA VAL A 70 2.94 -11.49 -14.40
C VAL A 70 3.15 -12.86 -13.77
N GLY A 71 2.38 -13.17 -12.71
CA GLY A 71 2.44 -14.49 -12.06
C GLY A 71 2.05 -15.63 -12.97
N ALA A 72 0.98 -15.49 -13.73
CA ALA A 72 0.57 -16.48 -14.70
C ALA A 72 1.65 -16.70 -15.77
N THR A 73 2.21 -15.61 -16.32
CA THR A 73 3.28 -15.69 -17.32
C THR A 73 4.54 -16.39 -16.78
N LEU A 74 4.95 -16.07 -15.55
CA LEU A 74 6.09 -16.73 -14.91
C LEU A 74 5.80 -18.23 -14.66
N ALA A 75 4.58 -18.56 -14.21
CA ALA A 75 4.20 -19.95 -13.93
C ALA A 75 4.24 -20.84 -15.19
N GLU A 76 3.99 -20.28 -16.36
CA GLU A 76 4.04 -20.97 -17.64
C GLU A 76 5.47 -21.05 -18.23
N ALA A 77 6.41 -20.29 -17.69
CA ALA A 77 7.78 -20.30 -18.18
C ALA A 77 8.48 -21.63 -17.83
N PRO A 78 9.23 -22.26 -18.78
CA PRO A 78 9.87 -23.54 -18.56
C PRO A 78 10.82 -23.60 -17.36
N SER A 79 11.44 -22.47 -17.02
CA SER A 79 12.31 -22.35 -15.85
C SER A 79 11.60 -22.52 -14.51
N PHE A 80 10.28 -22.31 -14.44
CA PHE A 80 9.49 -22.42 -13.21
C PHE A 80 8.76 -23.76 -13.06
N THR A 81 8.87 -24.64 -14.04
CA THR A 81 8.31 -25.98 -13.91
C THR A 81 8.98 -26.74 -12.75
N PRO A 82 8.28 -27.65 -12.05
CA PRO A 82 8.87 -28.45 -10.96
C PRO A 82 10.11 -29.24 -11.40
N ASP A 83 10.11 -29.69 -12.65
CA ASP A 83 11.18 -30.53 -13.22
C ASP A 83 12.46 -29.76 -13.57
N ALA A 84 12.40 -28.43 -13.62
CA ALA A 84 13.57 -27.61 -13.99
C ALA A 84 14.71 -27.61 -12.95
N GLY A 85 14.41 -28.05 -11.73
CA GLY A 85 15.40 -28.19 -10.66
C GLY A 85 16.13 -26.89 -10.26
N PRO A 86 17.12 -26.98 -9.35
CA PRO A 86 17.87 -25.81 -8.87
C PRO A 86 18.77 -25.17 -9.94
N ASP A 87 19.14 -25.92 -10.98
CA ASP A 87 19.99 -25.43 -12.08
C ASP A 87 19.32 -24.30 -12.87
N ALA A 88 18.00 -24.18 -12.81
CA ALA A 88 17.23 -23.08 -13.41
C ALA A 88 17.21 -21.79 -12.58
N ASP A 89 17.74 -21.78 -11.36
CA ASP A 89 17.70 -20.62 -10.46
C ASP A 89 18.30 -19.34 -11.05
N PRO A 90 19.44 -19.38 -11.74
CA PRO A 90 20.00 -18.17 -12.36
C PRO A 90 19.04 -17.55 -13.38
N GLU A 91 18.33 -18.37 -14.14
CA GLU A 91 17.34 -17.93 -15.11
C GLU A 91 16.10 -17.37 -14.43
N ARG A 92 15.58 -18.04 -13.39
CA ARG A 92 14.45 -17.57 -12.57
C ARG A 92 14.73 -16.20 -11.97
N LEU A 93 15.90 -16.03 -11.36
CA LEU A 93 16.30 -14.75 -10.76
C LEU A 93 16.48 -13.65 -11.80
N ARG A 94 17.01 -13.97 -12.99
CA ARG A 94 17.08 -13.03 -14.12
C ARG A 94 15.69 -12.57 -14.55
N GLN A 95 14.73 -13.47 -14.62
CA GLN A 95 13.33 -13.14 -14.95
C GLN A 95 12.70 -12.28 -13.85
N PHE A 96 12.99 -12.52 -12.57
CA PHE A 96 12.52 -11.67 -11.47
C PHE A 96 13.08 -10.24 -11.58
N VAL A 97 14.38 -10.10 -11.88
CA VAL A 97 15.00 -8.80 -12.12
C VAL A 97 14.31 -8.08 -13.28
N ALA A 98 14.08 -8.78 -14.40
CA ALA A 98 13.38 -8.21 -15.57
C ALA A 98 11.97 -7.72 -15.21
N VAL A 99 11.21 -8.49 -14.43
CA VAL A 99 9.89 -8.12 -13.94
C VAL A 99 9.97 -6.87 -13.07
N LEU A 100 10.85 -6.84 -12.07
CA LEU A 100 11.00 -5.69 -11.19
C LEU A 100 11.44 -4.44 -11.95
N THR A 101 12.32 -4.59 -12.94
CA THR A 101 12.76 -3.48 -13.79
C THR A 101 11.60 -2.93 -14.63
N ARG A 102 10.77 -3.83 -15.17
CA ARG A 102 9.63 -3.46 -16.02
C ARG A 102 8.49 -2.83 -15.24
N TYR A 103 8.29 -3.26 -13.98
CA TYR A 103 7.18 -2.82 -13.12
C TYR A 103 7.71 -2.15 -11.84
N PRO A 104 8.06 -0.85 -11.87
CA PRO A 104 8.65 -0.15 -10.72
C PRO A 104 7.77 -0.12 -9.47
N ALA A 105 6.45 -0.22 -9.63
CA ALA A 105 5.50 -0.28 -8.52
C ALA A 105 5.51 -1.62 -7.78
N MET A 106 6.14 -2.66 -8.35
CA MET A 106 6.26 -3.96 -7.72
C MET A 106 7.44 -3.96 -6.74
N ALA A 107 7.17 -4.24 -5.47
CA ALA A 107 8.17 -4.22 -4.41
C ALA A 107 9.05 -5.48 -4.42
N ALA A 108 8.47 -6.64 -4.73
CA ALA A 108 9.17 -7.92 -4.71
C ALA A 108 8.45 -8.98 -5.56
N VAL A 109 9.23 -9.97 -6.00
CA VAL A 109 8.77 -11.20 -6.65
C VAL A 109 9.47 -12.38 -5.97
N TYR A 110 8.75 -13.46 -5.72
CA TYR A 110 9.32 -14.64 -5.11
C TYR A 110 8.60 -15.93 -5.53
N VAL A 111 9.28 -17.05 -5.37
CA VAL A 111 8.72 -18.39 -5.53
C VAL A 111 9.23 -19.28 -4.40
N GLY A 112 8.35 -20.12 -3.90
CA GLY A 112 8.68 -21.15 -2.91
C GLY A 112 8.28 -22.52 -3.42
N TYR A 113 9.13 -23.52 -3.17
CA TYR A 113 8.94 -24.91 -3.57
C TYR A 113 8.63 -25.79 -2.36
N GLU A 114 8.04 -26.95 -2.59
CA GLU A 114 7.61 -27.87 -1.53
C GLU A 114 8.79 -28.47 -0.73
N ASP A 115 9.95 -28.58 -1.34
CA ASP A 115 11.21 -28.97 -0.71
C ASP A 115 11.77 -27.89 0.24
N GLY A 116 11.15 -26.70 0.30
CA GLY A 116 11.60 -25.56 1.11
C GLY A 116 12.60 -24.68 0.38
N HIS A 117 12.94 -24.99 -0.87
CA HIS A 117 13.69 -24.07 -1.72
C HIS A 117 12.89 -22.80 -1.96
N PHE A 118 13.55 -21.65 -1.91
CA PHE A 118 12.87 -20.35 -2.01
C PHE A 118 13.78 -19.36 -2.73
N LEU A 119 13.20 -18.68 -3.72
CA LEU A 119 13.87 -17.60 -4.44
C LEU A 119 13.08 -16.30 -4.25
N TYR A 120 13.80 -15.21 -4.11
CA TYR A 120 13.25 -13.90 -3.90
C TYR A 120 14.08 -12.84 -4.63
N ALA A 121 13.40 -11.90 -5.24
CA ALA A 121 13.97 -10.64 -5.70
C ALA A 121 13.12 -9.49 -5.15
N GLY A 122 13.75 -8.44 -4.68
CA GLY A 122 13.02 -7.32 -4.09
C GLY A 122 13.80 -6.01 -4.12
N ARG A 123 13.11 -4.93 -3.79
CA ARG A 123 13.67 -3.58 -3.73
C ARG A 123 13.99 -3.22 -2.28
N PRO A 124 15.27 -3.01 -1.92
CA PRO A 124 15.64 -2.62 -0.56
C PRO A 124 15.02 -1.30 -0.10
N GLU A 125 14.59 -0.43 -1.00
CA GLU A 125 13.87 0.81 -0.66
C GLU A 125 12.54 0.55 0.05
N THR A 126 11.96 -0.64 -0.15
CA THR A 126 10.72 -1.06 0.53
C THR A 126 10.96 -1.72 1.88
N PHE A 127 12.20 -1.92 2.26
CA PHE A 127 12.59 -2.53 3.53
C PHE A 127 12.51 -1.53 4.68
N SER A 128 12.28 -2.04 5.89
CA SER A 128 12.50 -1.24 7.10
C SER A 128 13.99 -0.91 7.27
N VAL A 129 14.28 0.10 8.09
CA VAL A 129 15.66 0.47 8.41
C VAL A 129 16.44 -0.72 8.96
N ASP A 130 15.83 -1.48 9.87
CA ASP A 130 16.44 -2.67 10.47
C ASP A 130 16.76 -3.76 9.44
N GLN A 131 15.85 -3.99 8.49
CA GLN A 131 16.08 -4.95 7.40
C GLN A 131 17.20 -4.49 6.46
N ARG A 132 17.28 -3.21 6.15
CA ARG A 132 18.38 -2.67 5.34
C ARG A 132 19.73 -2.87 6.02
N LEU A 133 19.79 -2.62 7.33
CA LEU A 133 21.00 -2.86 8.13
C LEU A 133 21.32 -4.35 8.24
N GLU A 134 20.32 -5.20 8.44
CA GLU A 134 20.48 -6.67 8.55
C GLU A 134 21.13 -7.28 7.29
N PHE A 135 20.71 -6.82 6.11
CA PHE A 135 21.26 -7.28 4.84
C PHE A 135 22.49 -6.50 4.39
N ASP A 136 22.87 -5.44 5.12
CA ASP A 136 23.92 -4.48 4.71
C ASP A 136 23.68 -4.00 3.26
N ALA A 137 22.44 -3.48 3.05
CA ALA A 137 22.01 -3.03 1.75
C ALA A 137 22.78 -1.78 1.33
N PRO A 138 23.31 -1.74 0.09
CA PRO A 138 24.01 -0.57 -0.41
C PRO A 138 23.07 0.64 -0.51
N ASP A 139 23.66 1.82 -0.45
CA ASP A 139 22.92 3.06 -0.73
C ASP A 139 22.62 3.18 -2.23
N GLY A 140 21.40 3.63 -2.52
CA GLY A 140 20.94 3.81 -3.89
C GLY A 140 20.08 2.67 -4.43
N PRO A 141 19.62 2.80 -5.70
CA PRO A 141 18.73 1.82 -6.32
C PRO A 141 19.48 0.51 -6.60
N CYS A 142 18.94 -0.59 -6.09
CA CYS A 142 19.44 -1.94 -6.36
C CYS A 142 18.30 -2.96 -6.19
N ILE A 143 18.55 -4.19 -6.60
CA ILE A 143 17.66 -5.33 -6.38
C ILE A 143 18.40 -6.33 -5.50
N ILE A 144 17.83 -6.69 -4.35
CA ILE A 144 18.33 -7.82 -3.56
C ILE A 144 17.82 -9.10 -4.17
N LEU A 145 18.70 -10.04 -4.37
CA LEU A 145 18.42 -11.40 -4.79
C LEU A 145 18.72 -12.33 -3.62
N ARG A 146 17.79 -13.20 -3.28
CA ARG A 146 17.90 -14.13 -2.15
C ARG A 146 17.53 -15.52 -2.59
N LYS A 147 18.32 -16.48 -2.12
CA LYS A 147 18.09 -17.91 -2.30
C LYS A 147 18.12 -18.59 -0.93
N VAL A 148 17.12 -19.42 -0.66
CA VAL A 148 17.12 -20.32 0.51
C VAL A 148 17.16 -21.73 0.03
N GLU A 149 18.10 -22.53 0.53
CA GLU A 149 18.29 -23.91 0.17
C GLU A 149 18.68 -24.75 1.38
N GLY A 150 18.58 -26.07 1.23
CA GLY A 150 18.85 -27.04 2.28
C GLY A 150 17.65 -27.31 3.20
N GLU A 151 17.79 -28.31 4.05
CA GLU A 151 16.74 -28.77 4.94
C GLU A 151 17.18 -28.70 6.41
N GLY A 152 16.18 -28.52 7.30
CA GLY A 152 16.40 -28.54 8.75
C GLY A 152 17.49 -27.56 9.19
N THR A 153 18.47 -28.08 9.93
CA THR A 153 19.61 -27.29 10.44
C THR A 153 20.66 -26.94 9.38
N ALA A 154 20.65 -27.63 8.23
CA ALA A 154 21.53 -27.34 7.12
C ALA A 154 21.00 -26.22 6.20
N ARG A 155 19.81 -25.69 6.51
CA ARG A 155 19.21 -24.62 5.71
C ARG A 155 20.07 -23.36 5.76
N ARG A 156 20.30 -22.79 4.59
CA ARG A 156 21.08 -21.57 4.40
C ARG A 156 20.33 -20.58 3.55
N GLU A 157 20.50 -19.31 3.90
CA GLU A 157 20.09 -18.18 3.09
C GLU A 157 21.35 -17.58 2.45
N THR A 158 21.29 -17.38 1.14
CA THR A 158 22.33 -16.67 0.39
C THR A 158 21.70 -15.46 -0.29
N TRP A 159 22.34 -14.30 -0.23
CA TRP A 159 21.85 -13.09 -0.89
C TRP A 159 23.00 -12.29 -1.50
N TRP A 160 22.64 -11.49 -2.49
CA TRP A 160 23.52 -10.51 -3.13
C TRP A 160 22.67 -9.38 -3.70
N PHE A 161 23.30 -8.32 -4.13
CA PHE A 161 22.65 -7.16 -4.73
C PHE A 161 23.02 -7.06 -6.20
N GLU A 162 22.04 -6.77 -7.04
CA GLU A 162 22.23 -6.44 -8.44
C GLU A 162 21.99 -4.92 -8.62
N MET A 163 23.01 -4.25 -9.15
CA MET A 163 22.98 -2.82 -9.41
C MET A 163 22.30 -2.52 -10.75
N PRO A 164 21.86 -1.26 -11.00
CA PRO A 164 21.20 -0.89 -12.26
C PRO A 164 22.05 -1.11 -13.52
N ASP A 165 23.37 -1.12 -13.38
CA ASP A 165 24.33 -1.43 -14.46
C ASP A 165 24.53 -2.94 -14.69
N GLY A 166 23.83 -3.78 -13.95
CA GLY A 166 23.93 -5.24 -14.03
C GLY A 166 25.11 -5.83 -13.23
N THR A 167 25.90 -5.01 -12.54
CA THR A 167 26.94 -5.52 -11.65
C THR A 167 26.34 -6.17 -10.41
N ARG A 168 27.00 -7.19 -9.87
CA ARG A 168 26.54 -7.92 -8.68
C ARG A 168 27.52 -7.80 -7.54
N SER A 169 27.01 -7.59 -6.34
CA SER A 169 27.81 -7.69 -5.13
C SER A 169 28.27 -9.15 -4.89
N PRO A 170 29.35 -9.37 -4.13
CA PRO A 170 29.69 -10.70 -3.67
C PRO A 170 28.53 -11.34 -2.89
N PRO A 171 28.27 -12.65 -3.08
CA PRO A 171 27.22 -13.34 -2.33
C PRO A 171 27.59 -13.44 -0.85
N ARG A 172 26.61 -13.23 0.00
CA ARG A 172 26.69 -13.43 1.45
C ARG A 172 25.79 -14.58 1.86
N SER A 173 26.18 -15.33 2.85
CA SER A 173 25.40 -16.51 3.29
C SER A 173 25.39 -16.63 4.80
N ARG A 174 24.25 -17.06 5.34
CA ARG A 174 24.09 -17.37 6.77
C ARG A 174 23.21 -18.61 6.98
N PRO A 175 23.35 -19.30 8.12
CA PRO A 175 22.36 -20.29 8.53
C PRO A 175 20.98 -19.64 8.68
N LEU A 176 19.92 -20.35 8.29
CA LEU A 176 18.55 -19.89 8.42
C LEU A 176 17.72 -20.89 9.20
N ALA A 177 17.32 -20.53 10.42
CA ALA A 177 16.42 -21.36 11.22
C ALA A 177 14.96 -21.32 10.74
N TYR A 178 14.60 -20.29 9.97
CA TYR A 178 13.26 -20.07 9.49
C TYR A 178 12.89 -20.95 8.30
N ASP A 179 11.72 -21.59 8.35
CA ASP A 179 11.16 -22.37 7.24
C ASP A 179 10.09 -21.52 6.52
N PRO A 180 10.30 -21.18 5.24
CA PRO A 180 9.29 -20.44 4.46
C PRO A 180 7.92 -21.14 4.39
N ARG A 181 7.89 -22.48 4.50
CA ARG A 181 6.68 -23.31 4.41
C ARG A 181 5.71 -23.14 5.59
N ILE A 182 6.19 -22.68 6.74
CA ILE A 182 5.34 -22.46 7.94
C ILE A 182 4.51 -21.19 7.85
N ARG A 183 4.72 -20.34 6.84
CA ARG A 183 3.90 -19.14 6.67
C ARG A 183 2.48 -19.47 6.22
N PRO A 184 1.46 -18.75 6.74
CA PRO A 184 0.06 -18.95 6.32
C PRO A 184 -0.15 -18.80 4.82
N CYS A 185 0.66 -17.98 4.16
CA CYS A 185 0.62 -17.77 2.72
C CYS A 185 1.10 -19.00 1.93
N PHE A 186 1.93 -19.85 2.50
CA PHE A 186 2.36 -21.10 1.87
C PHE A 186 1.35 -22.24 2.03
N ASN A 187 0.63 -22.27 3.15
CA ASN A 187 -0.28 -23.36 3.54
C ASN A 187 -1.67 -23.33 2.88
N ARG A 188 -2.03 -22.28 2.14
CA ARG A 188 -3.30 -22.25 1.42
C ARG A 188 -3.18 -23.02 0.10
N HIS A 189 -3.99 -24.05 -0.05
CA HIS A 189 -4.13 -24.94 -1.21
C HIS A 189 -4.47 -24.18 -2.51
N ASN A 190 -3.54 -23.40 -3.03
CA ASN A 190 -3.71 -22.74 -4.31
C ASN A 190 -2.55 -23.14 -5.24
N PRO A 191 -2.80 -23.79 -6.38
CA PRO A 191 -1.77 -24.18 -7.34
C PRO A 191 -1.01 -23.00 -7.94
N LEU A 192 -1.54 -21.77 -7.80
CA LEU A 192 -0.87 -20.53 -8.19
C LEU A 192 -0.10 -19.93 -7.00
N ARG A 193 0.92 -20.62 -6.49
CA ARG A 193 1.76 -20.18 -5.36
C ARG A 193 2.74 -19.06 -5.69
N PHE A 194 2.60 -18.41 -6.84
CA PHE A 194 3.65 -17.60 -7.45
C PHE A 194 3.69 -16.13 -7.10
N LEU A 195 2.61 -15.54 -6.58
CA LEU A 195 2.61 -14.10 -6.32
C LEU A 195 1.69 -13.74 -5.16
N GLN A 196 2.28 -13.45 -4.02
CA GLN A 196 1.57 -12.76 -2.96
C GLN A 196 2.15 -11.36 -2.80
N LEU A 197 1.25 -10.37 -2.83
CA LEU A 197 1.58 -9.00 -2.49
C LEU A 197 2.17 -8.96 -1.08
N PRO A 198 3.22 -8.16 -0.82
CA PRO A 198 3.87 -8.04 0.48
C PRO A 198 2.93 -7.62 1.62
N PHE A 199 1.72 -7.17 1.29
CA PHE A 199 0.68 -6.79 2.27
C PHE A 199 -0.07 -7.97 2.90
N ALA A 200 -0.03 -9.17 2.32
CA ALA A 200 -0.80 -10.32 2.82
C ALA A 200 -0.09 -11.10 3.95
N CYS A 201 1.20 -10.91 4.15
CA CYS A 201 1.97 -11.54 5.21
C CYS A 201 2.45 -10.49 6.22
N ARG A 202 1.53 -9.76 6.88
CA ARG A 202 1.89 -9.00 8.08
C ARG A 202 2.36 -9.96 9.17
N HIS A 203 3.53 -9.66 9.75
CA HIS A 203 4.05 -10.29 10.95
C HIS A 203 2.95 -10.33 12.03
N GLN A 204 2.39 -11.50 12.30
CA GLN A 204 1.88 -11.79 13.62
C GLN A 204 3.10 -12.19 14.47
N LYS A 205 3.41 -11.28 15.42
CA LYS A 205 4.32 -11.60 16.53
C LYS A 205 3.65 -12.60 17.44
#